data_8722cc251d95635ffb2e9820065d6dc6
#
_entry.id   8722cc251d95635ffb2e9820065d6dc6
#
_cell.length_a   1.000
_cell.length_b   1.000
_cell.length_c   1.000
_cell.angle_alpha   90.00
_cell.angle_beta   90.00
_cell.angle_gamma   90.00
#
_symmetry.space_group_name_H-M   'P 1'
#
loop_
_entity.id
_entity.type
_entity.pdbx_description
1 polymer ?
#
loop_
_entity_poly.entity_id
_entity_poly.type
_entity_poly.pdbx_seq_one_letter_code
_entity_poly.pdbx_strand_id
1 'polypeptide(L)'
;FLHLTECLAAHPLIIQLAANKVGTKPLYLLNISSSSHDLDSVNMSQYRYHLTLGNNSQSQVIEHFVSLDDKAHLTGGRLTVEVGDNAQFTHFKLMTENSQAQHFAHNDIVVGRDSQVKSSSFLLGSGLTRHHTSSRLDGENTEFELNSLLLPQGNEIADTRSYLEHNAGYCNSRQLHKVIAMDSSKAVFNGMIKVDPKALKTDGQMTNNTLLLGEKAEIDTKPQLEIYADDVKCGHGATVGRIDDEQLFYLRSRGIDSQAAKQMIINAFAAELTESITIDGLKQAVMESIHQRLAEV
;
A
#
# COMPACT_ATOMS: atom_id res chain seq x y z
N PHE A 1 3.73 2.79 -17.77
CA PHE A 1 2.96 1.58 -17.41
C PHE A 1 1.49 1.88 -17.19
N LEU A 2 1.10 2.97 -16.50
CA LEU A 2 -0.30 3.37 -16.33
C LEU A 2 -1.07 3.36 -17.65
N HIS A 3 -0.60 4.10 -18.65
CA HIS A 3 -1.25 4.16 -19.97
C HIS A 3 -1.24 2.81 -20.70
N LEU A 4 -0.22 1.97 -20.44
CA LEU A 4 -0.21 0.60 -20.99
C LEU A 4 -1.39 -0.20 -20.43
N THR A 5 -1.61 -0.17 -19.12
CA THR A 5 -2.75 -0.84 -18.51
C THR A 5 -4.08 -0.28 -19.00
N GLU A 6 -4.20 1.04 -19.15
CA GLU A 6 -5.43 1.69 -19.65
C GLU A 6 -5.76 1.28 -21.09
N CYS A 7 -4.73 1.12 -21.94
CA CYS A 7 -4.91 0.73 -23.34
C CYS A 7 -5.16 -0.78 -23.53
N LEU A 8 -4.53 -1.63 -22.71
CA LEU A 8 -4.55 -3.08 -22.89
C LEU A 8 -5.60 -3.80 -22.04
N ALA A 9 -6.13 -3.19 -21.00
CA ALA A 9 -7.25 -3.74 -20.24
C ALA A 9 -8.55 -3.59 -21.04
N ALA A 10 -8.81 -4.54 -21.93
CA ALA A 10 -9.93 -4.48 -22.88
C ALA A 10 -11.32 -4.47 -22.22
N HIS A 11 -11.42 -5.01 -21.00
CA HIS A 11 -12.70 -5.17 -20.30
C HIS A 11 -12.60 -4.59 -18.88
N PRO A 12 -12.74 -3.26 -18.70
CA PRO A 12 -12.78 -2.67 -17.37
C PRO A 12 -14.02 -3.14 -16.60
N LEU A 13 -13.84 -3.47 -15.33
CA LEU A 13 -14.96 -3.77 -14.44
C LEU A 13 -15.43 -2.47 -13.78
N ILE A 14 -16.71 -2.13 -13.98
CA ILE A 14 -17.35 -0.98 -13.35
C ILE A 14 -18.19 -1.47 -12.18
N ILE A 15 -17.94 -0.90 -11.01
CA ILE A 15 -18.59 -1.28 -9.76
C ILE A 15 -19.23 -0.02 -9.17
N GLN A 16 -20.52 -0.08 -8.87
CA GLN A 16 -21.26 1.05 -8.32
C GLN A 16 -22.02 0.65 -7.07
N LEU A 17 -21.80 1.40 -6.00
CA LEU A 17 -22.62 1.32 -4.80
C LEU A 17 -23.52 2.56 -4.75
N ALA A 18 -24.84 2.34 -4.79
CA ALA A 18 -25.80 3.44 -4.76
C ALA A 18 -25.76 4.22 -3.44
N ALA A 19 -26.20 5.48 -3.48
CA ALA A 19 -26.28 6.32 -2.29
C ALA A 19 -27.11 5.66 -1.17
N ASN A 20 -26.75 5.93 0.09
CA ASN A 20 -27.39 5.40 1.29
C ASN A 20 -27.35 3.86 1.40
N LYS A 21 -26.36 3.22 0.81
CA LYS A 21 -26.16 1.75 0.88
C LYS A 21 -24.90 1.40 1.64
N VAL A 22 -24.98 0.31 2.40
CA VAL A 22 -23.85 -0.26 3.14
C VAL A 22 -23.57 -1.64 2.57
N GLY A 23 -22.32 -1.85 2.13
CA GLY A 23 -21.83 -3.17 1.74
C GLY A 23 -21.74 -4.07 2.98
N THR A 24 -22.50 -5.15 2.99
CA THR A 24 -22.55 -6.08 4.14
C THR A 24 -21.35 -7.02 4.22
N LYS A 25 -20.62 -7.16 3.11
CA LYS A 25 -19.41 -7.97 2.99
C LYS A 25 -18.38 -7.22 2.16
N PRO A 26 -17.07 -7.45 2.40
CA PRO A 26 -16.03 -6.94 1.52
C PRO A 26 -16.19 -7.45 0.09
N LEU A 27 -16.00 -6.57 -0.89
CA LEU A 27 -15.83 -6.97 -2.28
C LEU A 27 -14.40 -7.48 -2.46
N TYR A 28 -14.26 -8.73 -2.91
CA TYR A 28 -12.96 -9.35 -3.13
C TYR A 28 -12.65 -9.43 -4.63
N LEU A 29 -11.64 -8.67 -5.06
CA LEU A 29 -11.14 -8.62 -6.43
C LEU A 29 -9.89 -9.48 -6.51
N LEU A 30 -10.05 -10.74 -6.90
CA LEU A 30 -8.95 -11.67 -7.07
C LEU A 30 -8.38 -11.57 -8.50
N ASN A 31 -7.12 -11.14 -8.58
CA ASN A 31 -6.37 -10.98 -9.82
C ASN A 31 -5.37 -12.13 -9.95
N ILE A 32 -5.58 -13.02 -10.90
CA ILE A 32 -4.78 -14.22 -11.06
C ILE A 32 -3.95 -14.09 -12.33
N SER A 33 -2.64 -14.11 -12.20
CA SER A 33 -1.70 -14.13 -13.33
C SER A 33 -1.10 -15.52 -13.49
N SER A 34 -1.01 -15.99 -14.74
CA SER A 34 -0.33 -17.23 -15.10
C SER A 34 0.45 -17.04 -16.39
N SER A 35 1.50 -17.81 -16.57
CA SER A 35 2.25 -17.81 -17.82
C SER A 35 1.62 -18.77 -18.83
N SER A 36 1.75 -18.46 -20.12
CA SER A 36 1.48 -19.42 -21.20
C SER A 36 2.64 -20.42 -21.32
N HIS A 37 2.39 -21.53 -22.02
CA HIS A 37 3.45 -22.48 -22.36
C HIS A 37 4.33 -22.01 -23.53
N ASP A 38 3.97 -20.93 -24.18
CA ASP A 38 4.72 -20.34 -25.29
C ASP A 38 5.89 -19.50 -24.75
N LEU A 39 7.10 -20.00 -24.99
CA LEU A 39 8.35 -19.36 -24.52
C LEU A 39 8.70 -18.06 -25.27
N ASP A 40 8.08 -17.83 -26.45
CA ASP A 40 8.34 -16.66 -27.28
C ASP A 40 7.37 -15.50 -27.00
N SER A 41 6.41 -15.69 -26.10
CA SER A 41 5.41 -14.66 -25.74
C SER A 41 5.70 -14.00 -24.39
N VAL A 42 5.43 -12.69 -24.31
CA VAL A 42 5.41 -11.97 -23.03
C VAL A 42 4.09 -12.24 -22.32
N ASN A 43 4.15 -12.96 -21.21
CA ASN A 43 2.96 -13.20 -20.39
C ASN A 43 2.55 -11.90 -19.67
N MET A 44 1.38 -11.37 -19.99
CA MET A 44 0.92 -10.11 -19.47
C MET A 44 -0.55 -10.19 -19.05
N SER A 45 -0.84 -9.76 -17.84
CA SER A 45 -2.20 -9.60 -17.32
C SER A 45 -2.47 -8.14 -16.99
N GLN A 46 -3.60 -7.59 -17.47
CA GLN A 46 -3.97 -6.20 -17.27
C GLN A 46 -5.36 -6.12 -16.63
N TYR A 47 -5.43 -5.50 -15.46
CA TYR A 47 -6.65 -5.38 -14.65
C TYR A 47 -7.05 -3.92 -14.52
N ARG A 48 -8.30 -3.59 -14.81
CA ARG A 48 -8.82 -2.23 -14.72
C ARG A 48 -10.17 -2.22 -14.00
N TYR A 49 -10.24 -1.45 -12.94
CA TYR A 49 -11.43 -1.29 -12.11
C TYR A 49 -11.81 0.18 -12.01
N HIS A 50 -13.10 0.43 -12.05
CA HIS A 50 -13.67 1.73 -11.72
C HIS A 50 -14.75 1.53 -10.67
N LEU A 51 -14.58 2.16 -9.51
CA LEU A 51 -15.48 2.04 -8.37
C LEU A 51 -16.08 3.41 -8.05
N THR A 52 -17.41 3.48 -7.96
CA THR A 52 -18.13 4.67 -7.53
C THR A 52 -18.94 4.36 -6.28
N LEU A 53 -18.70 5.09 -5.19
CA LEU A 53 -19.49 5.07 -3.97
C LEU A 53 -20.41 6.29 -3.95
N GLY A 54 -21.72 6.07 -3.92
CA GLY A 54 -22.69 7.14 -3.79
C GLY A 54 -22.65 7.78 -2.38
N ASN A 55 -23.28 8.93 -2.23
CA ASN A 55 -23.33 9.66 -0.95
C ASN A 55 -23.92 8.82 0.17
N ASN A 56 -23.41 8.99 1.40
CA ASN A 56 -23.81 8.26 2.60
C ASN A 56 -23.68 6.73 2.46
N SER A 57 -22.76 6.24 1.64
CA SER A 57 -22.53 4.81 1.45
C SER A 57 -21.30 4.31 2.19
N GLN A 58 -21.23 3.00 2.40
CA GLN A 58 -20.08 2.37 3.03
C GLN A 58 -19.67 1.10 2.28
N SER A 59 -18.37 0.95 1.95
CA SER A 59 -17.85 -0.24 1.28
C SER A 59 -16.45 -0.60 1.75
N GLN A 60 -16.16 -1.90 1.68
CA GLN A 60 -14.82 -2.45 1.84
C GLN A 60 -14.43 -3.22 0.58
N VAL A 61 -13.22 -3.01 0.09
CA VAL A 61 -12.69 -3.67 -1.11
C VAL A 61 -11.33 -4.28 -0.81
N ILE A 62 -11.13 -5.50 -1.27
CA ILE A 62 -9.84 -6.19 -1.22
C ILE A 62 -9.40 -6.44 -2.66
N GLU A 63 -8.28 -5.85 -3.08
CA GLU A 63 -7.55 -6.24 -4.30
C GLU A 63 -6.50 -7.27 -3.92
N HIS A 64 -6.54 -8.45 -4.49
CA HIS A 64 -5.53 -9.47 -4.26
C HIS A 64 -4.92 -9.91 -5.59
N PHE A 65 -3.59 -9.83 -5.69
CA PHE A 65 -2.81 -10.22 -6.87
C PHE A 65 -1.97 -11.44 -6.53
N VAL A 66 -2.13 -12.51 -7.34
CA VAL A 66 -1.47 -13.80 -7.13
C VAL A 66 -0.95 -14.37 -8.44
N SER A 67 0.13 -15.14 -8.37
CA SER A 67 0.63 -15.97 -9.47
C SER A 67 0.15 -17.41 -9.30
N LEU A 68 -0.25 -18.07 -10.40
CA LEU A 68 -0.55 -19.51 -10.39
C LEU A 68 0.68 -20.39 -10.60
N ASP A 69 1.77 -19.83 -11.09
CA ASP A 69 3.02 -20.53 -11.36
C ASP A 69 4.23 -19.65 -11.00
N ASP A 70 5.43 -20.22 -11.07
CA ASP A 70 6.68 -19.53 -10.73
C ASP A 70 7.39 -18.91 -11.94
N LYS A 71 6.69 -18.75 -13.07
CA LYS A 71 7.28 -18.18 -14.29
C LYS A 71 7.14 -16.65 -14.31
N ALA A 72 8.00 -16.05 -15.13
CA ALA A 72 7.99 -14.60 -15.35
C ALA A 72 6.69 -14.15 -16.04
N HIS A 73 6.09 -13.10 -15.52
CA HIS A 73 4.95 -12.43 -16.11
C HIS A 73 4.93 -10.95 -15.72
N LEU A 74 4.18 -10.15 -16.47
CA LEU A 74 3.96 -8.75 -16.18
C LEU A 74 2.49 -8.54 -15.79
N THR A 75 2.26 -7.98 -14.61
CA THR A 75 0.94 -7.60 -14.14
C THR A 75 0.78 -6.09 -14.14
N GLY A 76 -0.25 -5.59 -14.79
CA GLY A 76 -0.69 -4.21 -14.70
C GLY A 76 -2.00 -4.10 -13.94
N GLY A 77 -2.07 -3.20 -12.95
CA GLY A 77 -3.27 -2.94 -12.17
C GLY A 77 -3.68 -1.47 -12.20
N ARG A 78 -4.97 -1.19 -12.44
CA ARG A 78 -5.53 0.16 -12.38
C ARG A 78 -6.85 0.14 -11.61
N LEU A 79 -6.87 0.83 -10.46
CA LEU A 79 -8.09 1.08 -9.71
C LEU A 79 -8.36 2.58 -9.68
N THR A 80 -9.55 3.00 -10.10
CA THR A 80 -10.04 4.37 -9.90
C THR A 80 -11.24 4.34 -8.96
N VAL A 81 -11.25 5.20 -7.95
CA VAL A 81 -12.31 5.26 -6.94
C VAL A 81 -12.83 6.67 -6.82
N GLU A 82 -14.15 6.81 -6.92
CA GLU A 82 -14.87 8.03 -6.60
C GLU A 82 -15.67 7.80 -5.32
N VAL A 83 -15.34 8.53 -4.27
CA VAL A 83 -16.00 8.46 -2.97
C VAL A 83 -16.92 9.68 -2.83
N GLY A 84 -18.23 9.44 -2.79
CA GLY A 84 -19.25 10.49 -2.64
C GLY A 84 -19.23 11.12 -1.24
N ASP A 85 -20.06 12.15 -1.05
CA ASP A 85 -20.15 12.87 0.23
C ASP A 85 -20.63 11.97 1.38
N ASN A 86 -20.07 12.17 2.58
CA ASN A 86 -20.39 11.41 3.79
C ASN A 86 -20.29 9.89 3.60
N ALA A 87 -19.39 9.43 2.75
CA ALA A 87 -19.18 8.02 2.47
C ALA A 87 -17.94 7.47 3.19
N GLN A 88 -17.95 6.16 3.43
CA GLN A 88 -16.85 5.46 4.08
C GLN A 88 -16.28 4.39 3.15
N PHE A 89 -15.00 4.47 2.87
CA PHE A 89 -14.31 3.54 2.01
C PHE A 89 -13.10 2.92 2.69
N THR A 90 -13.06 1.60 2.77
CA THR A 90 -11.88 0.87 3.24
C THR A 90 -11.36 -0.01 2.11
N HIS A 91 -10.09 0.16 1.79
CA HIS A 91 -9.41 -0.56 0.74
C HIS A 91 -8.19 -1.29 1.27
N PHE A 92 -8.07 -2.55 0.90
CA PHE A 92 -6.86 -3.35 1.14
C PHE A 92 -6.33 -3.89 -0.17
N LYS A 93 -5.04 -3.74 -0.37
CA LYS A 93 -4.32 -4.38 -1.48
C LYS A 93 -3.34 -5.40 -0.92
N LEU A 94 -3.45 -6.64 -1.37
CA LEU A 94 -2.50 -7.71 -1.08
C LEU A 94 -1.85 -8.17 -2.39
N MET A 95 -0.52 -8.14 -2.44
CA MET A 95 0.24 -8.60 -3.58
C MET A 95 1.24 -9.67 -3.12
N THR A 96 1.04 -10.89 -3.61
CA THR A 96 1.83 -12.09 -3.27
C THR A 96 2.24 -12.84 -4.54
N GLU A 97 2.58 -12.10 -5.59
CA GLU A 97 3.06 -12.67 -6.85
C GLU A 97 4.47 -13.27 -6.68
N ASN A 98 4.85 -14.18 -7.58
CA ASN A 98 6.13 -14.87 -7.52
C ASN A 98 7.34 -13.94 -7.75
N SER A 99 8.54 -14.38 -7.40
CA SER A 99 9.78 -13.58 -7.47
C SER A 99 10.26 -13.25 -8.88
N GLN A 100 9.69 -13.81 -9.94
CA GLN A 100 9.98 -13.47 -11.34
C GLN A 100 8.94 -12.51 -11.93
N ALA A 101 7.85 -12.24 -11.23
CA ALA A 101 6.81 -11.33 -11.67
C ALA A 101 7.29 -9.87 -11.68
N GLN A 102 6.73 -9.08 -12.58
CA GLN A 102 6.86 -7.63 -12.61
C GLN A 102 5.47 -7.01 -12.44
N HIS A 103 5.26 -6.31 -11.33
CA HIS A 103 3.98 -5.73 -10.95
C HIS A 103 4.00 -4.20 -11.06
N PHE A 104 3.12 -3.63 -11.87
CA PHE A 104 2.92 -2.19 -11.99
C PHE A 104 1.47 -1.83 -11.73
N ALA A 105 1.20 -1.12 -10.65
CA ALA A 105 -0.17 -0.74 -10.30
C ALA A 105 -0.29 0.73 -9.96
N HIS A 106 -1.48 1.28 -10.23
CA HIS A 106 -1.82 2.64 -9.92
C HIS A 106 -3.26 2.74 -9.43
N ASN A 107 -3.44 3.31 -8.25
CA ASN A 107 -4.75 3.60 -7.68
C ASN A 107 -4.96 5.12 -7.64
N ASP A 108 -6.10 5.59 -8.15
CA ASP A 108 -6.56 6.97 -7.98
C ASP A 108 -7.81 7.00 -7.11
N ILE A 109 -7.82 7.88 -6.12
CA ILE A 109 -8.93 8.00 -5.17
C ILE A 109 -9.33 9.47 -5.10
N VAL A 110 -10.56 9.77 -5.44
CA VAL A 110 -11.15 11.12 -5.30
C VAL A 110 -12.16 11.08 -4.16
N VAL A 111 -12.06 12.02 -3.23
CA VAL A 111 -12.82 11.99 -1.97
C VAL A 111 -13.70 13.21 -1.86
N GLY A 112 -15.00 12.97 -1.73
CA GLY A 112 -16.03 13.97 -1.47
C GLY A 112 -16.05 14.43 0.00
N ARG A 113 -16.88 15.42 0.30
CA ARG A 113 -17.02 16.08 1.61
C ARG A 113 -17.47 15.13 2.72
N ASP A 114 -17.01 15.39 3.95
CA ASP A 114 -17.39 14.66 5.18
C ASP A 114 -17.12 13.15 5.12
N SER A 115 -16.19 12.71 4.26
CA SER A 115 -15.95 11.29 3.98
C SER A 115 -14.72 10.75 4.69
N GLN A 116 -14.69 9.43 4.89
CA GLN A 116 -13.58 8.71 5.52
C GLN A 116 -13.04 7.65 4.57
N VAL A 117 -11.73 7.69 4.31
CA VAL A 117 -11.05 6.74 3.44
C VAL A 117 -9.86 6.13 4.15
N LYS A 118 -9.78 4.80 4.12
CA LYS A 118 -8.61 4.04 4.57
C LYS A 118 -8.13 3.15 3.45
N SER A 119 -6.87 3.29 3.05
CA SER A 119 -6.25 2.45 2.02
C SER A 119 -4.93 1.88 2.55
N SER A 120 -4.81 0.55 2.57
CA SER A 120 -3.62 -0.16 3.06
C SER A 120 -3.13 -1.15 2.02
N SER A 121 -1.84 -1.06 1.65
CA SER A 121 -1.22 -1.92 0.64
C SER A 121 -0.13 -2.78 1.27
N PHE A 122 -0.25 -4.09 1.12
CA PHE A 122 0.72 -5.10 1.56
C PHE A 122 1.40 -5.68 0.32
N LEU A 123 2.62 -5.20 0.03
CA LEU A 123 3.39 -5.57 -1.16
C LEU A 123 4.43 -6.61 -0.74
N LEU A 124 4.00 -7.87 -0.77
CA LEU A 124 4.70 -9.01 -0.16
C LEU A 124 5.18 -10.03 -1.21
N GLY A 125 5.60 -9.58 -2.38
CA GLY A 125 6.05 -10.47 -3.44
C GLY A 125 6.57 -9.70 -4.64
N SER A 126 6.78 -10.43 -5.77
CA SER A 126 7.24 -9.91 -7.06
C SER A 126 8.73 -9.52 -7.11
N GLY A 127 9.40 -9.86 -8.22
CA GLY A 127 10.79 -9.47 -8.47
C GLY A 127 10.96 -7.97 -8.68
N LEU A 128 9.96 -7.33 -9.29
CA LEU A 128 9.88 -5.87 -9.43
C LEU A 128 8.45 -5.40 -9.18
N THR A 129 8.28 -4.60 -8.15
CA THR A 129 7.01 -3.95 -7.83
C THR A 129 7.12 -2.44 -7.97
N ARG A 130 6.14 -1.83 -8.64
CA ARG A 130 5.88 -0.40 -8.55
C ARG A 130 4.40 -0.15 -8.31
N HIS A 131 4.08 0.36 -7.12
CA HIS A 131 2.72 0.75 -6.77
C HIS A 131 2.63 2.25 -6.52
N HIS A 132 1.71 2.91 -7.20
CA HIS A 132 1.45 4.34 -7.02
C HIS A 132 0.00 4.54 -6.54
N THR A 133 -0.19 5.37 -5.51
CA THR A 133 -1.50 5.83 -5.09
C THR A 133 -1.55 7.35 -5.21
N SER A 134 -2.43 7.85 -6.08
CA SER A 134 -2.79 9.26 -6.19
C SER A 134 -4.13 9.50 -5.51
N SER A 135 -4.22 10.50 -4.67
CA SER A 135 -5.46 10.81 -3.95
C SER A 135 -5.73 12.30 -3.97
N ARG A 136 -7.00 12.68 -4.13
CA ARG A 136 -7.44 14.06 -4.07
C ARG A 136 -8.57 14.20 -3.07
N LEU A 137 -8.39 15.09 -2.09
CA LEU A 137 -9.41 15.47 -1.13
C LEU A 137 -10.10 16.74 -1.66
N ASP A 138 -11.12 16.52 -2.51
CA ASP A 138 -11.82 17.61 -3.21
C ASP A 138 -12.98 18.18 -2.36
N GLY A 139 -13.43 17.43 -1.32
CA GLY A 139 -14.43 17.87 -0.35
C GLY A 139 -13.81 18.26 1.00
N GLU A 140 -14.46 19.19 1.70
CA GLU A 140 -14.07 19.61 3.06
C GLU A 140 -14.30 18.52 4.10
N ASN A 141 -13.61 18.61 5.26
CA ASN A 141 -13.82 17.77 6.44
C ASN A 141 -13.65 16.28 6.16
N THR A 142 -12.63 15.92 5.37
CA THR A 142 -12.32 14.52 5.06
C THR A 142 -11.27 13.94 5.98
N GLU A 143 -11.37 12.64 6.25
CA GLU A 143 -10.35 11.84 6.92
C GLU A 143 -9.76 10.83 5.94
N PHE A 144 -8.44 10.84 5.77
CA PHE A 144 -7.75 9.99 4.82
C PHE A 144 -6.55 9.28 5.46
N GLU A 145 -6.56 7.95 5.45
CA GLU A 145 -5.44 7.13 5.86
C GLU A 145 -4.86 6.37 4.68
N LEU A 146 -3.55 6.48 4.47
CA LEU A 146 -2.83 5.72 3.44
C LEU A 146 -1.63 5.00 4.05
N ASN A 147 -1.68 3.67 4.00
CA ASN A 147 -0.67 2.84 4.62
C ASN A 147 -0.04 1.88 3.60
N SER A 148 1.24 1.56 3.78
CA SER A 148 1.89 0.50 2.99
C SER A 148 2.94 -0.26 3.79
N LEU A 149 3.04 -1.57 3.53
CA LEU A 149 4.10 -2.44 4.01
C LEU A 149 4.78 -3.12 2.81
N LEU A 150 6.09 -2.95 2.70
CA LEU A 150 6.94 -3.57 1.70
C LEU A 150 7.91 -4.54 2.38
N LEU A 151 8.01 -5.77 1.84
CA LEU A 151 8.96 -6.79 2.31
C LEU A 151 9.79 -7.35 1.14
N PRO A 152 10.62 -6.56 0.46
CA PRO A 152 11.49 -7.10 -0.57
C PRO A 152 12.61 -7.96 0.02
N GLN A 153 12.92 -9.09 -0.65
CA GLN A 153 13.98 -10.04 -0.29
C GLN A 153 14.84 -10.42 -1.51
N GLY A 154 15.96 -11.10 -1.28
CA GLY A 154 16.87 -11.50 -2.35
C GLY A 154 17.41 -10.29 -3.14
N ASN A 155 17.06 -10.21 -4.42
CA ASN A 155 17.36 -9.09 -5.32
C ASN A 155 16.11 -8.34 -5.78
N GLU A 156 14.99 -8.49 -5.09
CA GLU A 156 13.74 -7.84 -5.43
C GLU A 156 13.84 -6.31 -5.31
N ILE A 157 13.06 -5.63 -6.16
CA ILE A 157 12.93 -4.17 -6.13
C ILE A 157 11.46 -3.82 -5.83
N ALA A 158 11.22 -3.09 -4.75
CA ALA A 158 9.90 -2.65 -4.36
C ALA A 158 9.83 -1.12 -4.28
N ASP A 159 9.07 -0.49 -5.17
CA ASP A 159 8.85 0.97 -5.23
C ASP A 159 7.39 1.30 -4.89
N THR A 160 7.16 2.08 -3.85
CA THR A 160 5.85 2.64 -3.55
C THR A 160 5.88 4.16 -3.62
N ARG A 161 4.80 4.72 -4.18
CA ARG A 161 4.63 6.17 -4.33
C ARG A 161 3.27 6.59 -3.82
N SER A 162 3.24 7.68 -3.08
CA SER A 162 2.02 8.36 -2.70
C SER A 162 2.03 9.79 -3.21
N TYR A 163 0.90 10.22 -3.78
CA TYR A 163 0.66 11.60 -4.13
C TYR A 163 -0.72 12.00 -3.59
N LEU A 164 -0.73 12.91 -2.64
CA LEU A 164 -1.94 13.34 -1.97
C LEU A 164 -2.13 14.85 -2.13
N GLU A 165 -3.26 15.26 -2.71
CA GLU A 165 -3.66 16.66 -2.82
C GLU A 165 -4.79 16.97 -1.83
N HIS A 166 -4.57 17.97 -0.99
CA HIS A 166 -5.60 18.62 -0.21
C HIS A 166 -6.11 19.83 -1.00
N ASN A 167 -7.26 19.70 -1.62
CA ASN A 167 -7.89 20.73 -2.45
C ASN A 167 -9.00 21.48 -1.69
N ALA A 168 -9.39 21.01 -0.49
CA ALA A 168 -10.40 21.62 0.36
C ALA A 168 -9.93 21.70 1.80
N GLY A 169 -10.52 22.57 2.60
CA GLY A 169 -10.12 22.80 3.99
C GLY A 169 -10.64 21.77 4.98
N TYR A 170 -10.13 21.85 6.23
CA TYR A 170 -10.52 21.01 7.37
C TYR A 170 -10.27 19.52 7.17
N CYS A 171 -9.35 19.14 6.28
CA CYS A 171 -9.05 17.75 5.97
C CYS A 171 -7.89 17.22 6.81
N ASN A 172 -8.03 16.00 7.29
CA ASN A 172 -6.98 15.28 8.01
C ASN A 172 -6.43 14.15 7.15
N SER A 173 -5.11 14.04 7.03
CA SER A 173 -4.48 12.89 6.41
C SER A 173 -3.35 12.31 7.24
N ARG A 174 -3.28 10.99 7.27
CA ARG A 174 -2.22 10.22 7.93
C ARG A 174 -1.68 9.19 6.95
N GLN A 175 -0.37 9.21 6.74
CA GLN A 175 0.30 8.23 5.90
C GLN A 175 1.37 7.51 6.72
N LEU A 176 1.31 6.18 6.74
CA LEU A 176 2.32 5.34 7.37
C LEU A 176 2.85 4.31 6.37
N HIS A 177 4.09 4.49 5.98
CA HIS A 177 4.78 3.61 5.04
C HIS A 177 5.91 2.88 5.75
N LYS A 178 5.85 1.55 5.78
CA LYS A 178 6.88 0.72 6.39
C LYS A 178 7.57 -0.15 5.36
N VAL A 179 8.88 -0.29 5.53
CA VAL A 179 9.71 -1.13 4.69
C VAL A 179 10.57 -2.03 5.57
N ILE A 180 10.61 -3.31 5.24
CA ILE A 180 11.56 -4.28 5.80
C ILE A 180 12.34 -4.82 4.60
N ALA A 181 13.57 -4.35 4.42
CA ALA A 181 14.41 -4.76 3.29
C ALA A 181 15.44 -5.80 3.72
N MET A 182 15.45 -6.93 3.01
CA MET A 182 16.27 -8.11 3.33
C MET A 182 17.33 -8.34 2.26
N ASP A 183 18.36 -9.10 2.59
CA ASP A 183 19.44 -9.55 1.69
C ASP A 183 20.11 -8.41 0.91
N SER A 184 19.95 -8.41 -0.43
CA SER A 184 20.44 -7.40 -1.37
C SER A 184 19.29 -6.67 -2.07
N SER A 185 18.11 -6.69 -1.48
CA SER A 185 16.92 -6.08 -2.04
C SER A 185 16.99 -4.55 -2.01
N LYS A 186 16.23 -3.93 -2.91
CA LYS A 186 16.12 -2.47 -2.98
C LYS A 186 14.68 -2.02 -2.80
N ALA A 187 14.46 -1.09 -1.88
CA ALA A 187 13.19 -0.43 -1.71
C ALA A 187 13.27 1.04 -2.12
N VAL A 188 12.14 1.58 -2.58
CA VAL A 188 11.99 3.00 -2.88
C VAL A 188 10.67 3.49 -2.28
N PHE A 189 10.73 4.60 -1.57
CA PHE A 189 9.56 5.35 -1.14
C PHE A 189 9.63 6.78 -1.67
N ASN A 190 8.58 7.22 -2.37
CA ASN A 190 8.44 8.60 -2.79
C ASN A 190 7.03 9.09 -2.42
N GLY A 191 6.95 9.96 -1.41
CA GLY A 191 5.70 10.53 -0.92
C GLY A 191 5.61 12.02 -1.19
N MET A 192 4.42 12.50 -1.59
CA MET A 192 4.13 13.90 -1.77
C MET A 192 2.80 14.26 -1.12
N ILE A 193 2.80 15.29 -0.29
CA ILE A 193 1.57 15.98 0.16
C ILE A 193 1.58 17.38 -0.44
N LYS A 194 0.56 17.70 -1.20
CA LYS A 194 0.32 19.03 -1.76
C LYS A 194 -0.91 19.65 -1.12
N VAL A 195 -0.80 20.89 -0.68
CA VAL A 195 -1.89 21.65 -0.04
C VAL A 195 -2.18 22.89 -0.85
N ASP A 196 -3.41 22.98 -1.40
CA ASP A 196 -3.90 24.10 -2.18
C ASP A 196 -4.02 25.37 -1.30
N PRO A 197 -3.84 26.60 -1.81
CA PRO A 197 -3.98 27.83 -1.03
C PRO A 197 -5.30 27.97 -0.26
N LYS A 198 -6.39 27.39 -0.76
CA LYS A 198 -7.71 27.42 -0.10
C LYS A 198 -7.93 26.31 0.92
N ALA A 199 -7.05 25.30 0.99
CA ALA A 199 -7.18 24.15 1.90
C ALA A 199 -6.70 24.49 3.32
N LEU A 200 -7.33 25.48 3.94
CA LEU A 200 -7.03 25.93 5.29
C LEU A 200 -7.40 24.86 6.34
N LYS A 201 -6.76 24.90 7.50
CA LYS A 201 -6.98 23.94 8.60
C LYS A 201 -6.68 22.48 8.24
N THR A 202 -5.91 22.26 7.20
CA THR A 202 -5.39 20.91 6.86
C THR A 202 -4.43 20.43 7.94
N ASP A 203 -4.57 19.15 8.34
CA ASP A 203 -3.59 18.43 9.16
C ASP A 203 -3.09 17.20 8.37
N GLY A 204 -1.92 17.33 7.75
CA GLY A 204 -1.32 16.32 6.88
C GLY A 204 0.00 15.77 7.43
N GLN A 205 0.02 14.46 7.76
CA GLN A 205 1.22 13.83 8.31
C GLN A 205 1.62 12.61 7.48
N MET A 206 2.92 12.49 7.19
CA MET A 206 3.50 11.37 6.45
C MET A 206 4.70 10.82 7.18
N THR A 207 4.70 9.52 7.43
CA THR A 207 5.81 8.82 8.09
C THR A 207 6.28 7.66 7.24
N ASN A 208 7.60 7.57 7.02
CA ASN A 208 8.23 6.40 6.41
C ASN A 208 9.26 5.81 7.37
N ASN A 209 9.03 4.58 7.79
CA ASN A 209 9.93 3.84 8.68
C ASN A 209 10.51 2.63 7.95
N THR A 210 11.83 2.51 7.95
CA THR A 210 12.55 1.42 7.27
C THR A 210 13.42 0.65 8.25
N LEU A 211 13.32 -0.67 8.17
CA LEU A 211 14.18 -1.63 8.86
C LEU A 211 15.01 -2.39 7.82
N LEU A 212 16.34 -2.21 7.85
CA LEU A 212 17.28 -2.92 6.99
C LEU A 212 17.79 -4.17 7.71
N LEU A 213 17.49 -5.34 7.18
CA LEU A 213 17.92 -6.64 7.72
C LEU A 213 19.14 -7.19 6.97
N GLY A 214 19.25 -6.92 5.65
CA GLY A 214 20.38 -7.31 4.83
C GLY A 214 21.54 -6.31 4.91
N GLU A 215 22.78 -6.78 4.84
CA GLU A 215 23.96 -5.89 4.78
C GLU A 215 24.00 -5.06 3.50
N LYS A 216 23.46 -5.62 2.40
CA LYS A 216 23.40 -5.00 1.06
C LYS A 216 22.02 -4.45 0.73
N ALA A 217 21.07 -4.52 1.69
CA ALA A 217 19.75 -3.95 1.49
C ALA A 217 19.81 -2.42 1.39
N GLU A 218 19.09 -1.87 0.44
CA GLU A 218 19.07 -0.44 0.14
C GLU A 218 17.67 0.14 0.24
N ILE A 219 17.58 1.40 0.65
CA ILE A 219 16.37 2.20 0.63
C ILE A 219 16.65 3.59 0.07
N ASP A 220 15.85 4.01 -0.90
CA ASP A 220 15.75 5.40 -1.34
C ASP A 220 14.43 5.98 -0.81
N THR A 221 14.49 6.88 0.16
CA THR A 221 13.29 7.51 0.73
C THR A 221 13.26 9.01 0.43
N LYS A 222 12.11 9.48 -0.11
CA LYS A 222 11.91 10.87 -0.52
C LYS A 222 10.52 11.38 -0.15
N PRO A 223 10.27 11.72 1.13
CA PRO A 223 9.06 12.43 1.51
C PRO A 223 9.16 13.93 1.12
N GLN A 224 8.08 14.48 0.55
CA GLN A 224 8.01 15.85 0.06
C GLN A 224 6.72 16.53 0.49
N LEU A 225 6.80 17.84 0.70
CA LEU A 225 5.65 18.70 1.02
C LEU A 225 5.65 19.90 0.06
N GLU A 226 4.49 20.19 -0.55
CA GLU A 226 4.22 21.42 -1.30
C GLU A 226 3.03 22.13 -0.63
N ILE A 227 3.32 23.12 0.20
CA ILE A 227 2.30 23.78 1.03
C ILE A 227 2.11 25.19 0.55
N TYR A 228 0.91 25.50 0.09
CA TYR A 228 0.53 26.83 -0.42
C TYR A 228 -0.50 27.54 0.47
N ALA A 229 -0.93 26.93 1.57
CA ALA A 229 -1.85 27.51 2.56
C ALA A 229 -1.11 27.88 3.85
N ASP A 230 -1.51 28.98 4.52
CA ASP A 230 -0.82 29.52 5.69
C ASP A 230 -1.23 28.83 7.01
N ASP A 231 -2.50 28.48 7.17
CA ASP A 231 -3.05 27.94 8.43
C ASP A 231 -3.25 26.43 8.36
N VAL A 232 -2.14 25.70 8.43
CA VAL A 232 -2.11 24.23 8.32
C VAL A 232 -1.11 23.60 9.29
N LYS A 233 -1.26 22.29 9.54
CA LYS A 233 -0.33 21.46 10.32
C LYS A 233 0.14 20.33 9.42
N CYS A 234 1.24 20.52 8.71
CA CYS A 234 1.78 19.50 7.83
C CYS A 234 3.21 19.15 8.21
N GLY A 235 3.50 17.86 8.18
CA GLY A 235 4.82 17.35 8.52
C GLY A 235 5.12 16.02 7.85
N HIS A 236 6.41 15.70 7.74
CA HIS A 236 6.86 14.38 7.37
C HIS A 236 8.02 13.93 8.24
N GLY A 237 8.16 12.61 8.38
CA GLY A 237 9.29 11.95 9.03
C GLY A 237 9.76 10.75 8.23
N ALA A 238 11.07 10.51 8.24
CA ALA A 238 11.64 9.29 7.69
C ALA A 238 12.68 8.74 8.65
N THR A 239 12.62 7.43 8.91
CA THR A 239 13.62 6.72 9.69
C THR A 239 14.17 5.54 8.90
N VAL A 240 15.47 5.38 8.94
CA VAL A 240 16.16 4.22 8.37
C VAL A 240 17.08 3.65 9.44
N GLY A 241 16.87 2.41 9.81
CA GLY A 241 17.64 1.77 10.87
C GLY A 241 17.85 0.29 10.63
N ARG A 242 18.65 -0.31 11.49
CA ARG A 242 18.82 -1.76 11.64
C ARG A 242 18.27 -2.19 12.99
N ILE A 243 18.17 -3.50 13.22
CA ILE A 243 17.81 -4.01 14.54
C ILE A 243 18.86 -3.51 15.55
N ASP A 244 18.37 -2.96 16.63
CA ASP A 244 19.22 -2.46 17.71
C ASP A 244 19.81 -3.64 18.51
N ASP A 245 21.14 -3.68 18.61
CA ASP A 245 21.86 -4.71 19.33
C ASP A 245 21.54 -4.71 20.83
N GLU A 246 21.21 -3.56 21.43
CA GLU A 246 20.79 -3.47 22.83
C GLU A 246 19.42 -4.13 23.03
N GLN A 247 18.48 -3.95 22.12
CA GLN A 247 17.19 -4.64 22.14
C GLN A 247 17.35 -6.15 22.00
N LEU A 248 18.20 -6.60 21.08
CA LEU A 248 18.52 -8.03 20.93
C LEU A 248 19.17 -8.58 22.20
N PHE A 249 20.14 -7.87 22.75
CA PHE A 249 20.80 -8.26 24.01
C PHE A 249 19.79 -8.37 25.15
N TYR A 250 18.89 -7.41 25.29
CA TYR A 250 17.84 -7.45 26.33
C TYR A 250 16.96 -8.69 26.22
N LEU A 251 16.44 -8.99 25.03
CA LEU A 251 15.61 -10.16 24.81
C LEU A 251 16.37 -11.48 25.09
N ARG A 252 17.62 -11.56 24.64
CA ARG A 252 18.49 -12.73 24.88
C ARG A 252 18.82 -12.91 26.38
N SER A 253 19.02 -11.83 27.12
CA SER A 253 19.24 -11.89 28.57
C SER A 253 18.03 -12.42 29.36
N ARG A 254 16.82 -12.43 28.72
CA ARG A 254 15.59 -13.02 29.25
C ARG A 254 15.37 -14.44 28.79
N GLY A 255 16.35 -15.09 28.14
CA GLY A 255 16.30 -16.48 27.71
C GLY A 255 15.65 -16.70 26.34
N ILE A 256 15.38 -15.65 25.57
CA ILE A 256 14.89 -15.75 24.21
C ILE A 256 16.10 -15.98 23.28
N ASP A 257 16.05 -17.02 22.44
CA ASP A 257 17.13 -17.25 21.48
C ASP A 257 17.25 -16.12 20.43
N SER A 258 18.40 -16.03 19.77
CA SER A 258 18.72 -14.89 18.90
C SER A 258 17.76 -14.78 17.70
N GLN A 259 17.33 -15.90 17.14
CA GLN A 259 16.43 -15.90 15.98
C GLN A 259 15.01 -15.50 16.40
N ALA A 260 14.50 -16.06 17.48
CA ALA A 260 13.20 -15.68 18.03
C ALA A 260 13.16 -14.20 18.44
N ALA A 261 14.25 -13.68 19.03
CA ALA A 261 14.35 -12.26 19.39
C ALA A 261 14.29 -11.36 18.16
N LYS A 262 15.01 -11.68 17.08
CA LYS A 262 14.93 -10.96 15.80
C LYS A 262 13.51 -10.98 15.24
N GLN A 263 12.88 -12.16 15.15
CA GLN A 263 11.52 -12.30 14.65
C GLN A 263 10.50 -11.50 15.48
N MET A 264 10.66 -11.46 16.80
CA MET A 264 9.79 -10.64 17.67
C MET A 264 9.88 -9.16 17.32
N ILE A 265 11.09 -8.61 17.12
CA ILE A 265 11.30 -7.20 16.77
C ILE A 265 10.69 -6.91 15.39
N ILE A 266 10.92 -7.77 14.41
CA ILE A 266 10.41 -7.60 13.05
C ILE A 266 8.87 -7.67 13.03
N ASN A 267 8.30 -8.64 13.75
CA ASN A 267 6.85 -8.75 13.86
C ASN A 267 6.24 -7.53 14.56
N ALA A 268 6.86 -7.02 15.62
CA ALA A 268 6.40 -5.79 16.28
C ALA A 268 6.47 -4.57 15.34
N PHE A 269 7.49 -4.49 14.50
CA PHE A 269 7.60 -3.44 13.49
C PHE A 269 6.47 -3.52 12.46
N ALA A 270 6.10 -4.71 11.99
CA ALA A 270 5.00 -4.91 11.05
C ALA A 270 3.61 -4.78 11.70
N ALA A 271 3.49 -5.08 13.00
CA ALA A 271 2.22 -5.18 13.72
C ALA A 271 1.38 -3.90 13.66
N GLU A 272 2.01 -2.73 13.70
CA GLU A 272 1.31 -1.44 13.65
C GLU A 272 0.39 -1.31 12.41
N LEU A 273 0.78 -1.92 11.28
CA LEU A 273 -0.04 -1.94 10.06
C LEU A 273 -1.01 -3.12 10.02
N THR A 274 -0.59 -4.29 10.46
CA THR A 274 -1.42 -5.49 10.41
C THR A 274 -2.55 -5.48 11.44
N GLU A 275 -2.38 -4.79 12.57
CA GLU A 275 -3.43 -4.62 13.57
C GLU A 275 -4.59 -3.73 13.08
N SER A 276 -4.35 -2.87 12.10
CA SER A 276 -5.39 -2.03 11.48
C SER A 276 -6.33 -2.80 10.55
N ILE A 277 -6.01 -4.07 10.22
CA ILE A 277 -6.83 -4.91 9.34
C ILE A 277 -8.03 -5.42 10.13
N THR A 278 -9.22 -5.00 9.73
CA THR A 278 -10.49 -5.34 10.39
C THR A 278 -11.15 -6.63 9.88
N ILE A 279 -10.59 -7.24 8.83
CA ILE A 279 -11.10 -8.45 8.19
C ILE A 279 -10.22 -9.63 8.61
N ASP A 280 -10.71 -10.50 9.49
CA ASP A 280 -9.92 -11.59 10.09
C ASP A 280 -9.22 -12.48 9.07
N GLY A 281 -9.92 -12.94 8.03
CA GLY A 281 -9.32 -13.79 7.00
C GLY A 281 -8.21 -13.09 6.21
N LEU A 282 -8.33 -11.78 5.95
CA LEU A 282 -7.28 -10.99 5.32
C LEU A 282 -6.11 -10.80 6.28
N LYS A 283 -6.36 -10.48 7.55
CA LYS A 283 -5.32 -10.33 8.57
C LYS A 283 -4.49 -11.60 8.68
N GLN A 284 -5.14 -12.76 8.73
CA GLN A 284 -4.47 -14.05 8.76
C GLN A 284 -3.60 -14.27 7.52
N ALA A 285 -4.13 -14.06 6.31
CA ALA A 285 -3.39 -14.23 5.06
C ALA A 285 -2.16 -13.30 4.97
N VAL A 286 -2.30 -12.04 5.39
CA VAL A 286 -1.18 -11.08 5.45
C VAL A 286 -0.12 -11.55 6.44
N MET A 287 -0.52 -11.96 7.64
CA MET A 287 0.40 -12.44 8.67
C MET A 287 1.14 -13.72 8.24
N GLU A 288 0.44 -14.66 7.62
CA GLU A 288 1.04 -15.88 7.07
C GLU A 288 2.08 -15.57 6.00
N SER A 289 1.75 -14.64 5.07
CA SER A 289 2.68 -14.20 4.02
C SER A 289 3.92 -13.51 4.61
N ILE A 290 3.76 -12.68 5.63
CA ILE A 290 4.87 -12.05 6.35
C ILE A 290 5.73 -13.12 7.02
N HIS A 291 5.13 -14.07 7.75
CA HIS A 291 5.86 -15.15 8.42
C HIS A 291 6.65 -16.02 7.44
N GLN A 292 6.05 -16.40 6.30
CA GLN A 292 6.74 -17.18 5.27
C GLN A 292 7.98 -16.46 4.75
N ARG A 293 7.88 -15.16 4.43
CA ARG A 293 9.03 -14.37 3.96
C ARG A 293 10.10 -14.16 5.02
N LEU A 294 9.72 -14.05 6.29
CA LEU A 294 10.66 -13.88 7.40
C LEU A 294 11.27 -15.19 7.91
N ALA A 295 10.70 -16.34 7.56
CA ALA A 295 11.27 -17.64 7.95
C ALA A 295 12.60 -17.97 7.24
N GLU A 296 12.90 -17.25 6.14
CA GLU A 296 14.12 -17.40 5.36
C GLU A 296 15.25 -16.46 5.85
N VAL A 297 15.01 -15.62 6.87
CA VAL A 297 15.94 -14.68 7.51
C VAL A 297 16.48 -15.25 8.81
#